data_8f3c46531895bde8d0c1a696895d1ea6
#
_entry.id   8f3c46531895bde8d0c1a696895d1ea6
#
_cell.length_a   1.000
_cell.length_b   1.000
_cell.length_c   1.000
_cell.angle_alpha   90.00
_cell.angle_beta   90.00
_cell.angle_gamma   90.00
#
_symmetry.space_group_name_H-M   'P 1'
#
loop_
_entity.id
_entity.type
_entity.pdbx_description
1 polymer ?
#
loop_
_entity_poly.entity_id
_entity_poly.type
_entity_poly.pdbx_seq_one_letter_code
_entity_poly.pdbx_strand_id
1 'polypeptide(L)'
;LQQILAARAQMPYGFFSDDAFEAEKQKLYDGMKEVLSDDKGLGTPQNFIDIYRNNYLYGTPMREFRQQLEDNLEALVELEADDLRAWLKQRAMGDRNLAFVAYTNSPSVPAISEQEFLKELSAYNTPVQAAESSEPAPITKLIDFKLPAGKITREKKIPSLDATEWTLSNGMKVIYKNLAKELKGEVLFLASAKGGQSIVKPADLPSFSAMQSLIMASGLYKYDRNQLAQWLRNRPMEVNLSITEYIDGMQARSKTDGVDDLFSYLYLVLNKQRFDQQIFDKWLQRKRYIYDSKPQQGREAVDREISELLNPITEANPREDNAFYDKMKLSDLPRLYAEHFGDASQLAGCLVGDISEAEAKRIVTTYLAALPGNPKAPRRTYTIRDHSSRERVIERTFEVDTEGDLGEVELSFLGDKKLTDRERIALGLLEPLLQNRLFDELREKEQGTYSIAVKTNYTDDPVASTSLSIHFITSRAKADHLKARTYEILRSIAAGQIDRDEYKKVHIPQVLDEEAEAKEAGDGMGLGVWIALLNAYAETGKAPDLSKKTATGQEVKVSEVTAQDVSSLLKKLLDEGKRRDIVVKSLAPEAKTWEH
;
A
#
# COMPACT_ATOMS: atom_id res chain seq x y z
N LEU A 1 28.41 3.90 -17.58
CA LEU A 1 28.19 3.66 -19.00
C LEU A 1 28.61 2.24 -19.40
N GLN A 2 29.87 1.85 -19.20
CA GLN A 2 30.42 0.53 -19.62
C GLN A 2 29.59 -0.64 -19.07
N GLN A 3 29.15 -0.60 -17.81
CA GLN A 3 28.30 -1.66 -17.24
C GLN A 3 26.95 -1.77 -17.95
N ILE A 4 26.34 -0.64 -18.34
CA ILE A 4 25.06 -0.62 -19.07
C ILE A 4 25.27 -1.21 -20.48
N LEU A 5 26.32 -0.80 -21.17
CA LEU A 5 26.64 -1.30 -22.50
C LEU A 5 27.05 -2.79 -22.50
N ALA A 6 27.79 -3.23 -21.48
CA ALA A 6 28.11 -4.64 -21.27
C ALA A 6 26.83 -5.49 -21.04
N ALA A 7 25.92 -5.00 -20.22
CA ALA A 7 24.61 -5.65 -20.02
C ALA A 7 23.81 -5.72 -21.32
N ARG A 8 23.79 -4.62 -22.12
CA ARG A 8 23.15 -4.60 -23.43
C ARG A 8 23.76 -5.65 -24.39
N ALA A 9 25.09 -5.80 -24.41
CA ALA A 9 25.76 -6.77 -25.24
C ALA A 9 25.42 -8.24 -24.88
N GLN A 10 24.97 -8.49 -23.67
CA GLN A 10 24.53 -9.80 -23.19
C GLN A 10 23.05 -10.09 -23.49
N MET A 11 22.23 -9.08 -23.79
CA MET A 11 20.78 -9.25 -24.06
C MET A 11 20.48 -10.29 -25.15
N PRO A 12 21.22 -10.40 -26.27
CA PRO A 12 20.91 -11.38 -27.30
C PRO A 12 21.06 -12.86 -26.88
N TYR A 13 21.78 -13.11 -25.81
CA TYR A 13 21.88 -14.46 -25.22
C TYR A 13 20.81 -14.71 -24.17
N GLY A 14 20.02 -13.67 -23.84
CA GLY A 14 19.02 -13.67 -22.77
C GLY A 14 19.66 -13.61 -21.38
N PHE A 15 19.06 -12.85 -20.49
CA PHE A 15 19.37 -12.90 -19.06
C PHE A 15 18.59 -14.03 -18.36
N PHE A 16 18.18 -15.03 -19.12
CA PHE A 16 17.31 -16.11 -18.67
C PHE A 16 17.80 -17.46 -19.19
N SER A 17 17.63 -18.49 -18.39
CA SER A 17 17.74 -19.88 -18.80
C SER A 17 16.48 -20.36 -19.52
N ASP A 18 16.57 -21.47 -20.27
CA ASP A 18 15.39 -22.08 -20.88
C ASP A 18 14.36 -22.47 -19.83
N ASP A 19 14.80 -22.98 -18.68
CA ASP A 19 13.90 -23.30 -17.56
C ASP A 19 13.15 -22.06 -17.03
N ALA A 20 13.83 -20.91 -16.95
CA ALA A 20 13.21 -19.66 -16.53
C ALA A 20 12.20 -19.14 -17.57
N PHE A 21 12.50 -19.31 -18.86
CA PHE A 21 11.59 -18.98 -19.94
C PHE A 21 10.33 -19.86 -19.89
N GLU A 22 10.51 -21.18 -19.79
CA GLU A 22 9.38 -22.11 -19.70
C GLU A 22 8.50 -21.86 -18.46
N ALA A 23 9.11 -21.53 -17.33
CA ALA A 23 8.39 -21.20 -16.12
C ALA A 23 7.50 -19.93 -16.28
N GLU A 24 8.03 -18.87 -16.91
CA GLU A 24 7.23 -17.66 -17.18
C GLU A 24 6.19 -17.89 -18.28
N LYS A 25 6.52 -18.68 -19.31
CA LYS A 25 5.56 -19.12 -20.34
C LYS A 25 4.39 -19.85 -19.72
N GLN A 26 4.66 -20.83 -18.83
CA GLN A 26 3.60 -21.57 -18.14
C GLN A 26 2.73 -20.68 -17.27
N LYS A 27 3.34 -19.74 -16.54
CA LYS A 27 2.62 -18.78 -15.71
C LYS A 27 1.69 -17.87 -16.53
N LEU A 28 2.18 -17.37 -17.68
CA LEU A 28 1.35 -16.59 -18.59
C LEU A 28 0.20 -17.42 -19.16
N TYR A 29 0.48 -18.67 -19.53
CA TYR A 29 -0.50 -19.61 -20.02
C TYR A 29 -1.62 -19.85 -18.98
N ASP A 30 -1.25 -20.16 -17.74
CA ASP A 30 -2.18 -20.41 -16.65
C ASP A 30 -3.02 -19.17 -16.33
N GLY A 31 -2.40 -17.97 -16.29
CA GLY A 31 -3.10 -16.71 -16.08
C GLY A 31 -4.12 -16.39 -17.18
N MET A 32 -3.77 -16.61 -18.45
CA MET A 32 -4.72 -16.43 -19.55
C MET A 32 -5.87 -17.45 -19.51
N LYS A 33 -5.59 -18.69 -19.13
CA LYS A 33 -6.61 -19.73 -18.93
C LYS A 33 -7.55 -19.41 -17.79
N GLU A 34 -7.04 -18.88 -16.68
CA GLU A 34 -7.85 -18.43 -15.56
C GLU A 34 -8.84 -17.33 -15.99
N VAL A 35 -8.34 -16.30 -16.70
CA VAL A 35 -9.19 -15.21 -17.24
C VAL A 35 -10.24 -15.76 -18.22
N LEU A 36 -9.87 -16.69 -19.11
CA LEU A 36 -10.82 -17.32 -20.04
C LEU A 36 -11.88 -18.15 -19.35
N SER A 37 -11.63 -18.64 -18.15
CA SER A 37 -12.61 -19.41 -17.35
C SER A 37 -13.62 -18.54 -16.62
N ASP A 38 -13.38 -17.22 -16.53
CA ASP A 38 -14.25 -16.23 -15.86
C ASP A 38 -14.95 -15.33 -16.88
N ASP A 39 -16.18 -15.65 -17.22
CA ASP A 39 -16.98 -14.84 -18.17
C ASP A 39 -17.20 -13.39 -17.71
N LYS A 40 -17.17 -13.11 -16.39
CA LYS A 40 -17.32 -11.75 -15.87
C LYS A 40 -16.11 -10.87 -16.17
N GLY A 41 -14.90 -11.45 -16.15
CA GLY A 41 -13.66 -10.73 -16.44
C GLY A 41 -13.50 -10.36 -17.93
N LEU A 42 -14.16 -11.07 -18.82
CA LEU A 42 -13.99 -10.90 -20.27
C LEU A 42 -14.77 -9.72 -20.87
N GLY A 43 -15.80 -9.24 -20.22
CA GLY A 43 -16.70 -8.17 -20.71
C GLY A 43 -16.63 -6.88 -19.93
N THR A 44 -15.51 -6.54 -19.31
CA THR A 44 -15.39 -5.30 -18.53
C THR A 44 -15.38 -4.05 -19.43
N PRO A 45 -15.93 -2.91 -18.98
CA PRO A 45 -15.83 -1.64 -19.72
C PRO A 45 -14.39 -1.26 -20.08
N GLN A 46 -13.41 -1.61 -19.21
CA GLN A 46 -12.01 -1.32 -19.46
C GLN A 46 -11.46 -2.11 -20.66
N ASN A 47 -11.83 -3.37 -20.82
CA ASN A 47 -11.43 -4.19 -21.97
C ASN A 47 -11.89 -3.55 -23.29
N PHE A 48 -13.13 -3.07 -23.35
CA PHE A 48 -13.64 -2.37 -24.54
C PHE A 48 -12.93 -1.05 -24.81
N ILE A 49 -12.69 -0.25 -23.77
CA ILE A 49 -11.92 1.00 -23.89
C ILE A 49 -10.53 0.72 -24.46
N ASP A 50 -9.84 -0.31 -23.97
CA ASP A 50 -8.49 -0.68 -24.42
C ASP A 50 -8.49 -1.16 -25.87
N ILE A 51 -9.47 -1.95 -26.29
CA ILE A 51 -9.64 -2.39 -27.69
C ILE A 51 -9.84 -1.17 -28.60
N TYR A 52 -10.75 -0.27 -28.27
CA TYR A 52 -11.03 0.92 -29.08
C TYR A 52 -9.86 1.89 -29.13
N ARG A 53 -9.20 2.12 -27.99
CA ARG A 53 -8.00 2.95 -27.90
C ARG A 53 -6.87 2.41 -28.77
N ASN A 54 -6.57 1.12 -28.67
CA ASN A 54 -5.51 0.49 -29.43
C ASN A 54 -5.81 0.45 -30.93
N ASN A 55 -7.07 0.24 -31.32
CA ASN A 55 -7.48 0.37 -32.71
C ASN A 55 -7.26 1.80 -33.22
N TYR A 56 -7.71 2.82 -32.47
CA TYR A 56 -7.58 4.21 -32.87
C TYR A 56 -6.12 4.69 -32.95
N LEU A 57 -5.29 4.33 -31.96
CA LEU A 57 -3.91 4.82 -31.89
C LEU A 57 -2.93 4.02 -32.77
N TYR A 58 -3.15 2.72 -32.91
CA TYR A 58 -2.16 1.80 -33.50
C TYR A 58 -2.72 1.00 -34.68
N GLY A 59 -3.98 1.17 -35.04
CA GLY A 59 -4.62 0.41 -36.14
C GLY A 59 -4.78 -1.08 -35.86
N THR A 60 -4.74 -1.50 -34.57
CA THR A 60 -4.91 -2.90 -34.21
C THR A 60 -6.33 -3.36 -34.56
N PRO A 61 -6.54 -4.60 -35.05
CA PRO A 61 -7.87 -5.10 -35.33
C PRO A 61 -8.77 -5.08 -34.09
N MET A 62 -10.03 -4.61 -34.26
CA MET A 62 -11.03 -4.75 -33.20
C MET A 62 -11.50 -6.21 -33.15
N ARG A 63 -11.08 -6.93 -32.12
CA ARG A 63 -11.49 -8.30 -31.82
C ARG A 63 -12.07 -8.36 -30.42
N GLU A 64 -12.95 -9.31 -30.19
CA GLU A 64 -13.42 -9.58 -28.83
C GLU A 64 -12.24 -9.98 -27.93
N PHE A 65 -12.28 -9.55 -26.68
CA PHE A 65 -11.19 -9.80 -25.74
C PHE A 65 -10.91 -11.29 -25.54
N ARG A 66 -11.95 -12.12 -25.52
CA ARG A 66 -11.84 -13.59 -25.51
C ARG A 66 -11.00 -14.09 -26.69
N GLN A 67 -11.34 -13.66 -27.90
CA GLN A 67 -10.62 -14.08 -29.11
C GLN A 67 -9.16 -13.63 -29.08
N GLN A 68 -8.88 -12.43 -28.56
CA GLN A 68 -7.49 -11.96 -28.41
C GLN A 68 -6.69 -12.85 -27.43
N LEU A 69 -7.29 -13.27 -26.32
CA LEU A 69 -6.65 -14.18 -25.37
C LEU A 69 -6.43 -15.58 -25.95
N GLU A 70 -7.38 -16.11 -26.71
CA GLU A 70 -7.26 -17.40 -27.39
C GLU A 70 -6.12 -17.37 -28.43
N ASP A 71 -6.08 -16.34 -29.28
CA ASP A 71 -5.00 -16.12 -30.25
C ASP A 71 -3.62 -15.97 -29.56
N ASN A 72 -3.57 -15.25 -28.44
CA ASN A 72 -2.36 -15.09 -27.65
C ASN A 72 -1.90 -16.40 -26.97
N LEU A 73 -2.85 -17.23 -26.52
CA LEU A 73 -2.53 -18.56 -25.98
C LEU A 73 -1.94 -19.47 -27.04
N GLU A 74 -2.51 -19.48 -28.26
CA GLU A 74 -2.00 -20.26 -29.37
C GLU A 74 -0.58 -19.82 -29.71
N ALA A 75 -0.34 -18.50 -29.88
CA ALA A 75 0.97 -17.94 -30.12
C ALA A 75 1.97 -18.23 -28.98
N LEU A 76 1.53 -18.18 -27.72
CA LEU A 76 2.38 -18.46 -26.57
C LEU A 76 2.84 -19.93 -26.54
N VAL A 77 1.96 -20.87 -26.90
CA VAL A 77 2.31 -22.29 -26.96
C VAL A 77 3.44 -22.56 -27.96
N GLU A 78 3.41 -21.90 -29.12
CA GLU A 78 4.39 -22.05 -30.18
C GLU A 78 5.72 -21.32 -29.91
N LEU A 79 5.73 -20.33 -28.99
CA LEU A 79 6.90 -19.51 -28.72
C LEU A 79 8.01 -20.31 -28.03
N GLU A 80 9.23 -20.24 -28.55
CA GLU A 80 10.41 -20.86 -27.96
C GLU A 80 11.39 -19.81 -27.40
N ALA A 81 12.27 -20.23 -26.49
CA ALA A 81 13.29 -19.36 -25.89
C ALA A 81 14.18 -18.69 -26.93
N ASP A 82 14.50 -19.42 -28.02
CA ASP A 82 15.33 -18.91 -29.11
C ASP A 82 14.62 -17.84 -29.95
N ASP A 83 13.31 -17.84 -30.06
CA ASP A 83 12.56 -16.78 -30.72
C ASP A 83 12.72 -15.46 -29.94
N LEU A 84 12.64 -15.51 -28.64
CA LEU A 84 12.85 -14.33 -27.78
C LEU A 84 14.31 -13.85 -27.86
N ARG A 85 15.30 -14.76 -27.89
CA ARG A 85 16.71 -14.41 -28.08
C ARG A 85 16.96 -13.76 -29.45
N ALA A 86 16.37 -14.29 -30.51
CA ALA A 86 16.46 -13.72 -31.84
C ALA A 86 15.84 -12.32 -31.92
N TRP A 87 14.69 -12.13 -31.29
CA TRP A 87 14.03 -10.83 -31.20
C TRP A 87 14.86 -9.81 -30.40
N LEU A 88 15.41 -10.22 -29.24
CA LEU A 88 16.32 -9.39 -28.44
C LEU A 88 17.55 -8.98 -29.21
N LYS A 89 18.17 -9.92 -29.97
CA LYS A 89 19.32 -9.64 -30.81
C LYS A 89 19.00 -8.57 -31.86
N GLN A 90 17.87 -8.69 -32.52
CA GLN A 90 17.42 -7.73 -33.52
C GLN A 90 17.17 -6.33 -32.95
N ARG A 91 16.62 -6.25 -31.71
CA ARG A 91 16.22 -5.00 -31.09
C ARG A 91 17.31 -4.35 -30.23
N ALA A 92 18.12 -5.16 -29.53
CA ALA A 92 19.10 -4.65 -28.58
C ALA A 92 20.43 -4.29 -29.24
N MET A 93 20.78 -4.91 -30.37
CA MET A 93 22.06 -4.66 -31.08
C MET A 93 21.86 -3.70 -32.25
N GLY A 94 22.84 -2.84 -32.49
CA GLY A 94 22.79 -1.80 -33.50
C GLY A 94 22.70 -0.39 -32.90
N ASP A 95 22.79 0.59 -33.76
CA ASP A 95 22.80 2.01 -33.44
C ASP A 95 21.53 2.74 -33.92
N ARG A 96 20.62 2.03 -34.60
CA ARG A 96 19.38 2.59 -35.12
C ARG A 96 18.36 2.75 -34.02
N ASN A 97 17.76 3.94 -33.95
CA ASN A 97 16.74 4.30 -32.95
C ASN A 97 17.21 4.17 -31.49
N LEU A 98 18.52 4.32 -31.26
CA LEU A 98 19.09 4.35 -29.92
C LEU A 98 19.15 5.79 -29.45
N ALA A 99 18.50 6.06 -28.30
CA ALA A 99 18.64 7.30 -27.57
C ALA A 99 19.32 7.01 -26.23
N PHE A 100 20.35 7.76 -25.91
CA PHE A 100 21.00 7.74 -24.62
C PHE A 100 20.82 9.08 -23.91
N VAL A 101 20.21 9.06 -22.74
CA VAL A 101 20.02 10.25 -21.93
C VAL A 101 20.69 9.99 -20.58
N ALA A 102 21.65 10.82 -20.22
CA ALA A 102 22.25 10.83 -18.90
C ALA A 102 22.04 12.20 -18.26
N TYR A 103 21.58 12.22 -17.04
CA TYR A 103 21.49 13.44 -16.24
C TYR A 103 22.08 13.21 -14.86
N THR A 104 22.64 14.27 -14.30
CA THR A 104 23.15 14.28 -12.94
C THR A 104 22.99 15.68 -12.35
N ASN A 105 22.69 15.74 -11.06
CA ASN A 105 22.69 16.98 -10.29
C ASN A 105 24.06 17.24 -9.61
N SER A 106 25.02 16.35 -9.80
CA SER A 106 26.35 16.49 -9.22
C SER A 106 27.30 17.21 -10.18
N PRO A 107 27.82 18.37 -9.83
CA PRO A 107 28.78 19.11 -10.66
C PRO A 107 30.14 18.40 -10.80
N SER A 108 30.41 17.39 -9.97
CA SER A 108 31.64 16.60 -10.01
C SER A 108 31.59 15.46 -11.03
N VAL A 109 30.43 15.14 -11.60
CA VAL A 109 30.30 14.11 -12.63
C VAL A 109 30.39 14.77 -14.01
N PRO A 110 31.46 14.52 -14.78
CA PRO A 110 31.60 15.11 -16.11
C PRO A 110 30.51 14.58 -17.05
N ALA A 111 30.02 15.45 -17.91
CA ALA A 111 29.14 15.04 -18.99
C ALA A 111 29.92 14.12 -19.96
N ILE A 112 29.29 13.04 -20.39
CA ILE A 112 29.86 12.14 -21.40
C ILE A 112 29.67 12.81 -22.77
N SER A 113 30.76 12.99 -23.52
CA SER A 113 30.66 13.50 -24.87
C SER A 113 30.10 12.46 -25.86
N GLU A 114 29.49 12.92 -26.93
CA GLU A 114 28.98 12.04 -27.98
C GLU A 114 30.09 11.12 -28.54
N GLN A 115 31.30 11.64 -28.73
CA GLN A 115 32.44 10.86 -29.23
C GLN A 115 32.84 9.74 -28.26
N GLU A 116 32.87 10.02 -26.96
CA GLU A 116 33.14 8.99 -25.93
C GLU A 116 32.02 7.96 -25.87
N PHE A 117 30.78 8.39 -25.96
CA PHE A 117 29.63 7.49 -25.99
C PHE A 117 29.70 6.55 -27.21
N LEU A 118 29.94 7.07 -28.43
CA LEU A 118 30.01 6.29 -29.66
C LEU A 118 31.21 5.32 -29.66
N LYS A 119 32.35 5.73 -29.09
CA LYS A 119 33.50 4.86 -28.89
C LYS A 119 33.18 3.66 -27.99
N GLU A 120 32.59 3.93 -26.83
CA GLU A 120 32.18 2.88 -25.88
C GLU A 120 31.08 2.00 -26.50
N LEU A 121 30.09 2.58 -27.16
CA LEU A 121 29.02 1.85 -27.83
C LEU A 121 29.61 0.88 -28.88
N SER A 122 30.58 1.32 -29.68
CA SER A 122 31.24 0.50 -30.67
C SER A 122 31.96 -0.69 -30.04
N ALA A 123 32.60 -0.50 -28.89
CA ALA A 123 33.32 -1.56 -28.18
C ALA A 123 32.37 -2.66 -27.64
N TYR A 124 31.12 -2.30 -27.35
CA TYR A 124 30.10 -3.21 -26.81
C TYR A 124 29.00 -3.59 -27.83
N ASN A 125 29.20 -3.32 -29.12
CA ASN A 125 28.18 -3.59 -30.14
C ASN A 125 28.25 -5.03 -30.70
N THR A 126 29.06 -5.90 -30.11
CA THR A 126 29.10 -7.33 -30.41
C THR A 126 28.45 -8.10 -29.28
N PRO A 127 27.52 -9.03 -29.58
CA PRO A 127 26.94 -9.89 -28.56
C PRO A 127 28.01 -10.67 -27.81
N VAL A 128 27.94 -10.66 -26.50
CA VAL A 128 28.85 -11.38 -25.60
C VAL A 128 28.04 -12.32 -24.73
N GLN A 129 28.36 -13.61 -24.80
CA GLN A 129 27.75 -14.56 -23.86
C GLN A 129 28.22 -14.22 -22.44
N ALA A 130 27.31 -14.05 -21.54
CA ALA A 130 27.64 -13.91 -20.12
C ALA A 130 28.45 -15.15 -19.71
N ALA A 131 29.51 -14.96 -18.92
CA ALA A 131 30.09 -16.09 -18.19
C ALA A 131 28.92 -16.73 -17.40
N GLU A 132 28.81 -18.05 -17.45
CA GLU A 132 27.78 -18.77 -16.69
C GLU A 132 27.78 -18.17 -15.28
N SER A 133 26.75 -17.38 -14.97
CA SER A 133 26.50 -16.99 -13.60
C SER A 133 26.20 -18.30 -12.90
N SER A 134 27.03 -18.68 -11.94
CA SER A 134 26.68 -19.79 -11.06
C SER A 134 25.40 -19.36 -10.33
N GLU A 135 24.25 -19.69 -10.93
CA GLU A 135 23.00 -19.52 -10.22
C GLU A 135 23.14 -20.28 -8.91
N PRO A 136 22.84 -19.66 -7.79
CA PRO A 136 22.91 -20.35 -6.51
C PRO A 136 22.02 -21.60 -6.59
N ALA A 137 22.51 -22.73 -6.02
CA ALA A 137 21.76 -23.97 -6.04
C ALA A 137 20.31 -23.76 -5.58
N PRO A 138 19.32 -24.29 -6.30
CA PRO A 138 17.92 -24.06 -6.01
C PRO A 138 17.57 -24.56 -4.60
N ILE A 139 16.74 -23.81 -3.89
CA ILE A 139 16.24 -24.22 -2.58
C ILE A 139 15.25 -25.36 -2.77
N THR A 140 15.64 -26.58 -2.43
CA THR A 140 14.77 -27.76 -2.50
C THR A 140 13.83 -27.87 -1.31
N LYS A 141 14.27 -27.41 -0.13
CA LYS A 141 13.49 -27.39 1.10
C LYS A 141 13.84 -26.13 1.90
N LEU A 142 12.84 -25.31 2.16
CA LEU A 142 13.04 -24.00 2.80
C LEU A 142 13.46 -24.16 4.26
N ILE A 143 12.83 -25.09 5.01
CA ILE A 143 13.18 -25.43 6.38
C ILE A 143 13.87 -26.81 6.39
N ASP A 144 15.17 -26.84 6.64
CA ASP A 144 16.01 -28.05 6.67
C ASP A 144 16.41 -28.48 8.09
N PHE A 145 15.76 -27.92 9.08
CA PHE A 145 15.94 -28.26 10.49
C PHE A 145 14.60 -28.71 11.11
N LYS A 146 14.69 -29.37 12.26
CA LYS A 146 13.49 -29.83 12.99
C LYS A 146 12.84 -28.65 13.71
N LEU A 147 11.57 -28.40 13.41
CA LEU A 147 10.76 -27.41 14.13
C LEU A 147 10.50 -27.89 15.58
N PRO A 148 10.44 -26.96 16.55
CA PRO A 148 9.96 -27.29 17.90
C PRO A 148 8.53 -27.88 17.84
N ALA A 149 8.26 -28.86 18.68
CA ALA A 149 6.93 -29.47 18.76
C ALA A 149 5.94 -28.49 19.38
N GLY A 150 4.89 -28.17 18.62
CA GLY A 150 3.78 -27.33 19.08
C GLY A 150 2.47 -28.11 19.22
N LYS A 151 1.51 -27.58 19.96
CA LYS A 151 0.18 -28.15 20.12
C LYS A 151 -0.88 -27.09 20.36
N ILE A 152 -2.14 -27.43 20.09
CA ILE A 152 -3.31 -26.68 20.55
C ILE A 152 -3.56 -27.07 22.01
N THR A 153 -3.56 -26.09 22.91
CA THR A 153 -3.78 -26.30 24.36
C THR A 153 -5.22 -26.05 24.77
N ARG A 154 -5.96 -25.26 23.99
CA ARG A 154 -7.37 -24.95 24.21
C ARG A 154 -8.07 -24.74 22.88
N GLU A 155 -9.28 -25.29 22.78
CA GLU A 155 -10.21 -25.06 21.68
C GLU A 155 -11.52 -24.48 22.22
N LYS A 156 -12.05 -23.44 21.55
CA LYS A 156 -13.30 -22.78 21.91
C LYS A 156 -14.10 -22.52 20.63
N LYS A 157 -15.29 -23.08 20.52
CA LYS A 157 -16.22 -22.74 19.44
C LYS A 157 -16.83 -21.38 19.67
N ILE A 158 -17.04 -20.63 18.57
CA ILE A 158 -17.68 -19.31 18.54
C ILE A 158 -18.91 -19.42 17.63
N PRO A 159 -20.06 -19.90 18.18
CA PRO A 159 -21.22 -20.23 17.35
C PRO A 159 -21.77 -19.04 16.54
N SER A 160 -21.72 -17.81 17.09
CA SER A 160 -22.19 -16.62 16.39
C SER A 160 -21.38 -16.25 15.15
N LEU A 161 -20.11 -16.67 15.07
CA LEU A 161 -19.24 -16.45 13.93
C LEU A 161 -19.03 -17.71 13.08
N ASP A 162 -19.62 -18.83 13.50
CA ASP A 162 -19.32 -20.15 12.91
C ASP A 162 -17.81 -20.36 12.77
N ALA A 163 -17.08 -20.13 13.85
CA ALA A 163 -15.62 -20.12 13.91
C ALA A 163 -15.12 -20.89 15.13
N THR A 164 -13.82 -21.19 15.13
CA THR A 164 -13.15 -21.87 16.25
C THR A 164 -11.90 -21.09 16.66
N GLU A 165 -11.79 -20.73 17.94
CA GLU A 165 -10.56 -20.16 18.52
C GLU A 165 -9.68 -21.30 19.04
N TRP A 166 -8.42 -21.29 18.64
CA TRP A 166 -7.35 -22.15 19.19
C TRP A 166 -6.37 -21.31 19.97
N THR A 167 -6.02 -21.77 21.17
CA THR A 167 -4.85 -21.26 21.90
C THR A 167 -3.72 -22.26 21.74
N LEU A 168 -2.59 -21.79 21.21
CA LEU A 168 -1.42 -22.60 20.95
C LEU A 168 -0.51 -22.70 22.19
N SER A 169 0.40 -23.70 22.21
CA SER A 169 1.32 -23.93 23.33
C SER A 169 2.25 -22.75 23.62
N ASN A 170 2.55 -21.91 22.63
CA ASN A 170 3.33 -20.68 22.76
C ASN A 170 2.49 -19.44 23.15
N GLY A 171 1.18 -19.63 23.38
CA GLY A 171 0.25 -18.56 23.77
C GLY A 171 -0.41 -17.79 22.65
N MET A 172 -0.04 -18.03 21.39
CA MET A 172 -0.71 -17.43 20.23
C MET A 172 -2.17 -17.86 20.17
N LYS A 173 -3.05 -16.93 19.78
CA LYS A 173 -4.46 -17.22 19.51
C LYS A 173 -4.71 -17.19 18.01
N VAL A 174 -5.35 -18.24 17.50
CA VAL A 174 -5.72 -18.35 16.09
C VAL A 174 -7.20 -18.66 15.99
N ILE A 175 -7.93 -17.85 15.25
CA ILE A 175 -9.34 -18.08 14.94
C ILE A 175 -9.41 -18.70 13.57
N TYR A 176 -9.98 -19.87 13.48
CA TYR A 176 -10.22 -20.57 12.24
C TYR A 176 -11.66 -20.40 11.80
N LYS A 177 -11.87 -20.09 10.52
CA LYS A 177 -13.14 -20.15 9.86
C LYS A 177 -12.95 -20.63 8.42
N ASN A 178 -13.73 -21.64 8.00
CA ASN A 178 -13.80 -22.00 6.59
C ASN A 178 -14.56 -20.92 5.82
N LEU A 179 -13.93 -20.36 4.80
CA LEU A 179 -14.49 -19.37 3.87
C LEU A 179 -14.24 -19.80 2.42
N ALA A 180 -14.42 -21.10 2.12
CA ALA A 180 -14.21 -21.65 0.78
C ALA A 180 -15.14 -21.03 -0.28
N LYS A 181 -16.27 -20.47 0.13
CA LYS A 181 -17.18 -19.76 -0.78
C LYS A 181 -16.60 -18.42 -1.22
N GLU A 182 -16.01 -17.67 -0.29
CA GLU A 182 -15.46 -16.33 -0.50
C GLU A 182 -14.01 -16.36 -1.00
N LEU A 183 -13.24 -17.39 -0.64
CA LEU A 183 -11.83 -17.59 -0.98
C LEU A 183 -11.62 -18.95 -1.66
N LYS A 184 -12.30 -19.18 -2.77
CA LYS A 184 -12.24 -20.44 -3.51
C LYS A 184 -10.79 -20.76 -3.93
N GLY A 185 -10.28 -21.90 -3.44
CA GLY A 185 -8.91 -22.36 -3.72
C GLY A 185 -7.80 -21.51 -3.11
N GLU A 186 -8.11 -20.66 -2.12
CA GLU A 186 -7.14 -19.78 -1.47
C GLU A 186 -7.22 -19.85 0.05
N VAL A 187 -6.10 -19.54 0.68
CA VAL A 187 -5.94 -19.44 2.14
C VAL A 187 -5.35 -18.08 2.50
N LEU A 188 -5.94 -17.44 3.49
CA LEU A 188 -5.50 -16.15 4.02
C LEU A 188 -5.27 -16.29 5.53
N PHE A 189 -4.09 -15.85 5.99
CA PHE A 189 -3.76 -15.70 7.38
C PHE A 189 -3.46 -14.25 7.70
N LEU A 190 -4.12 -13.71 8.71
CA LEU A 190 -3.93 -12.37 9.24
C LEU A 190 -3.63 -12.47 10.72
N ALA A 191 -2.66 -11.72 11.22
CA ALA A 191 -2.44 -11.62 12.65
C ALA A 191 -1.92 -10.23 13.03
N SER A 192 -2.20 -9.82 14.25
CA SER A 192 -1.75 -8.55 14.79
C SER A 192 -1.37 -8.65 16.26
N ALA A 193 -0.57 -7.68 16.70
CA ALA A 193 -0.26 -7.43 18.09
C ALA A 193 -0.32 -5.92 18.37
N LYS A 194 -0.75 -5.54 19.56
CA LYS A 194 -0.67 -4.15 20.01
C LYS A 194 0.77 -3.76 20.26
N GLY A 195 1.10 -2.49 20.01
CA GLY A 195 2.44 -1.95 20.24
C GLY A 195 2.83 -0.98 19.13
N GLY A 196 3.19 -1.50 17.96
CA GLY A 196 3.67 -0.69 16.84
C GLY A 196 4.84 0.21 17.24
N GLN A 197 5.03 1.32 16.55
CA GLN A 197 6.06 2.29 16.88
C GLN A 197 5.91 2.87 18.30
N SER A 198 4.70 2.86 18.87
CA SER A 198 4.43 3.46 20.18
C SER A 198 5.19 2.83 21.35
N ILE A 199 5.65 1.58 21.21
CA ILE A 199 6.47 0.91 22.24
C ILE A 199 7.97 1.20 22.11
N VAL A 200 8.40 1.78 20.98
CA VAL A 200 9.81 2.04 20.70
C VAL A 200 10.29 3.23 21.55
N LYS A 201 11.39 3.06 22.26
CA LYS A 201 11.99 4.15 23.04
C LYS A 201 12.53 5.24 22.09
N PRO A 202 12.46 6.53 22.45
CA PRO A 202 13.00 7.60 21.61
C PRO A 202 14.45 7.38 21.15
N ALA A 203 15.31 6.84 22.02
CA ALA A 203 16.70 6.54 21.69
C ALA A 203 16.88 5.44 20.64
N ASP A 204 15.90 4.54 20.50
CA ASP A 204 15.92 3.43 19.55
C ASP A 204 15.26 3.80 18.19
N LEU A 205 14.55 4.93 18.09
CA LEU A 205 13.85 5.33 16.87
C LEU A 205 14.74 5.38 15.61
N PRO A 206 16.01 5.84 15.66
CA PRO A 206 16.87 5.78 14.49
C PRO A 206 17.09 4.33 14.00
N SER A 207 17.53 3.44 14.87
CA SER A 207 17.74 2.02 14.50
C SER A 207 16.43 1.31 14.14
N PHE A 208 15.30 1.71 14.74
CA PHE A 208 13.98 1.20 14.40
C PHE A 208 13.56 1.58 12.97
N SER A 209 13.77 2.82 12.53
CA SER A 209 13.51 3.26 11.15
C SER A 209 14.31 2.43 10.14
N ALA A 210 15.60 2.15 10.45
CA ALA A 210 16.42 1.26 9.65
C ALA A 210 15.88 -0.18 9.66
N MET A 211 15.54 -0.73 10.81
CA MET A 211 14.98 -2.07 10.96
C MET A 211 13.71 -2.23 10.11
N GLN A 212 12.76 -1.32 10.25
CA GLN A 212 11.49 -1.34 9.52
C GLN A 212 11.70 -1.31 8.00
N SER A 213 12.67 -0.50 7.51
CA SER A 213 13.00 -0.40 6.09
C SER A 213 13.74 -1.61 5.53
N LEU A 214 14.42 -2.37 6.38
CA LEU A 214 15.31 -3.46 5.98
C LEU A 214 14.75 -4.86 6.29
N ILE A 215 13.51 -4.95 6.79
CA ILE A 215 12.81 -6.22 6.93
C ILE A 215 12.85 -6.96 5.59
N MET A 216 13.29 -8.22 5.60
CA MET A 216 13.43 -9.11 4.43
C MET A 216 14.44 -8.64 3.36
N ALA A 217 15.06 -7.48 3.50
CA ALA A 217 15.99 -6.95 2.50
C ALA A 217 17.29 -7.77 2.37
N SER A 218 17.72 -8.42 3.46
CA SER A 218 18.94 -9.24 3.54
C SER A 218 18.72 -10.73 3.33
N GLY A 219 17.48 -11.14 3.03
CA GLY A 219 17.10 -12.55 2.99
C GLY A 219 16.65 -13.11 4.34
N LEU A 220 16.52 -14.44 4.43
CA LEU A 220 16.01 -15.14 5.60
C LEU A 220 16.88 -16.37 5.91
N TYR A 221 17.11 -16.66 7.17
CA TYR A 221 17.88 -17.81 7.60
C TYR A 221 19.27 -17.84 6.94
N LYS A 222 19.60 -18.85 6.15
CA LYS A 222 20.86 -18.98 5.40
C LYS A 222 20.75 -18.49 3.96
N TYR A 223 19.55 -18.16 3.51
CA TYR A 223 19.27 -17.78 2.13
C TYR A 223 19.36 -16.28 1.94
N ASP A 224 20.02 -15.85 0.88
CA ASP A 224 20.03 -14.46 0.47
C ASP A 224 18.74 -14.09 -0.30
N ARG A 225 18.62 -12.80 -0.64
CA ARG A 225 17.44 -12.28 -1.34
C ARG A 225 17.22 -12.91 -2.71
N ASN A 226 18.30 -13.20 -3.46
CA ASN A 226 18.20 -13.73 -4.82
C ASN A 226 17.74 -15.19 -4.79
N GLN A 227 18.30 -15.98 -3.88
CA GLN A 227 17.87 -17.37 -3.65
C GLN A 227 16.38 -17.44 -3.25
N LEU A 228 15.93 -16.55 -2.37
CA LEU A 228 14.51 -16.50 -1.99
C LEU A 228 13.63 -16.04 -3.14
N ALA A 229 14.05 -15.04 -3.92
CA ALA A 229 13.31 -14.59 -5.09
C ALA A 229 13.17 -15.70 -6.14
N GLN A 230 14.22 -16.48 -6.36
CA GLN A 230 14.17 -17.67 -7.23
C GLN A 230 13.21 -18.73 -6.67
N TRP A 231 13.25 -19.00 -5.36
CA TRP A 231 12.36 -19.97 -4.72
C TRP A 231 10.88 -19.53 -4.79
N LEU A 232 10.60 -18.23 -4.66
CA LEU A 232 9.25 -17.64 -4.73
C LEU A 232 8.70 -17.58 -6.15
N ARG A 233 9.53 -17.61 -7.20
CA ARG A 233 9.13 -17.37 -8.59
C ARG A 233 7.95 -18.20 -9.05
N ASN A 234 7.93 -19.49 -8.67
CA ASN A 234 6.87 -20.44 -9.05
C ASN A 234 5.93 -20.78 -7.88
N ARG A 235 5.87 -19.92 -6.87
CA ARG A 235 5.04 -20.08 -5.68
C ARG A 235 4.19 -18.83 -5.49
N PRO A 236 2.97 -18.78 -6.02
CA PRO A 236 2.09 -17.63 -5.90
C PRO A 236 1.66 -17.47 -4.44
N MET A 237 2.47 -16.76 -3.67
CA MET A 237 2.20 -16.44 -2.28
C MET A 237 2.63 -15.01 -1.96
N GLU A 238 2.00 -14.45 -0.96
CA GLU A 238 2.27 -13.11 -0.47
C GLU A 238 2.42 -13.15 1.05
N VAL A 239 3.49 -12.53 1.56
CA VAL A 239 3.70 -12.33 3.00
C VAL A 239 4.12 -10.90 3.23
N ASN A 240 3.27 -10.15 3.92
CA ASN A 240 3.48 -8.75 4.24
C ASN A 240 3.55 -8.58 5.76
N LEU A 241 4.55 -7.84 6.22
CA LEU A 241 4.62 -7.33 7.58
C LEU A 241 4.39 -5.82 7.56
N SER A 242 3.68 -5.32 8.56
CA SER A 242 3.46 -3.90 8.76
C SER A 242 3.66 -3.53 10.22
N ILE A 243 4.29 -2.39 10.45
CA ILE A 243 4.40 -1.80 11.77
C ILE A 243 3.82 -0.39 11.63
N THR A 244 2.62 -0.20 12.16
CA THR A 244 1.99 1.12 12.23
C THR A 244 2.38 1.83 13.53
N GLU A 245 1.81 2.96 13.81
CA GLU A 245 2.06 3.64 15.07
C GLU A 245 1.69 2.80 16.31
N TYR A 246 0.62 1.98 16.23
CA TYR A 246 0.06 1.27 17.38
C TYR A 246 -0.06 -0.25 17.21
N ILE A 247 0.10 -0.76 16.01
CA ILE A 247 -0.15 -2.16 15.67
C ILE A 247 1.02 -2.74 14.87
N ASP A 248 1.46 -3.91 15.28
CA ASP A 248 2.29 -4.81 14.47
C ASP A 248 1.35 -5.77 13.75
N GLY A 249 1.39 -5.80 12.44
CA GLY A 249 0.51 -6.60 11.61
C GLY A 249 1.25 -7.54 10.69
N MET A 250 0.59 -8.61 10.30
CA MET A 250 1.04 -9.50 9.23
C MET A 250 -0.13 -10.02 8.41
N GLN A 251 0.12 -10.21 7.14
CA GLN A 251 -0.77 -10.85 6.20
C GLN A 251 0.00 -11.88 5.39
N ALA A 252 -0.56 -13.07 5.21
CA ALA A 252 -0.01 -14.13 4.40
C ALA A 252 -1.13 -14.78 3.58
N ARG A 253 -0.91 -14.96 2.27
CA ARG A 253 -1.89 -15.53 1.33
C ARG A 253 -1.21 -16.47 0.34
N SER A 254 -1.89 -17.57 0.02
CA SER A 254 -1.49 -18.48 -1.07
C SER A 254 -2.69 -19.22 -1.62
N LYS A 255 -2.49 -19.98 -2.70
CA LYS A 255 -3.42 -21.05 -3.08
C LYS A 255 -3.41 -22.14 -2.00
N THR A 256 -4.49 -22.90 -1.89
CA THR A 256 -4.65 -23.96 -0.87
C THR A 256 -3.56 -25.04 -0.94
N ASP A 257 -3.12 -25.42 -2.13
CA ASP A 257 -2.03 -26.39 -2.34
C ASP A 257 -0.64 -25.84 -1.96
N GLY A 258 -0.46 -24.51 -1.90
CA GLY A 258 0.75 -23.83 -1.47
C GLY A 258 0.84 -23.53 0.03
N VAL A 259 -0.11 -24.00 0.85
CA VAL A 259 -0.20 -23.60 2.27
C VAL A 259 1.00 -24.00 3.12
N ASP A 260 1.63 -25.14 2.85
CA ASP A 260 2.85 -25.56 3.57
C ASP A 260 4.04 -24.66 3.23
N ASP A 261 4.21 -24.30 1.95
CA ASP A 261 5.25 -23.36 1.51
C ASP A 261 5.02 -21.99 2.14
N LEU A 262 3.76 -21.50 2.16
CA LEU A 262 3.39 -20.23 2.79
C LEU A 262 3.80 -20.20 4.27
N PHE A 263 3.39 -21.21 5.05
CA PHE A 263 3.65 -21.19 6.48
C PHE A 263 5.10 -21.52 6.84
N SER A 264 5.82 -22.29 6.01
CA SER A 264 7.27 -22.47 6.15
C SER A 264 8.02 -21.16 5.90
N TYR A 265 7.61 -20.39 4.89
CA TYR A 265 8.17 -19.08 4.62
C TYR A 265 7.85 -18.07 5.73
N LEU A 266 6.58 -18.01 6.17
CA LEU A 266 6.14 -17.18 7.28
C LEU A 266 6.90 -17.47 8.58
N TYR A 267 7.15 -18.75 8.87
CA TYR A 267 7.97 -19.15 10.03
C TYR A 267 9.37 -18.53 9.98
N LEU A 268 10.03 -18.57 8.81
CA LEU A 268 11.37 -17.96 8.65
C LEU A 268 11.29 -16.43 8.74
N VAL A 269 10.27 -15.82 8.14
CA VAL A 269 10.04 -14.37 8.23
C VAL A 269 9.96 -13.94 9.69
N LEU A 270 9.18 -14.63 10.51
CA LEU A 270 8.96 -14.26 11.92
C LEU A 270 10.13 -14.60 12.84
N ASN A 271 10.92 -15.63 12.52
CA ASN A 271 11.89 -16.18 13.47
C ASN A 271 13.35 -16.20 12.97
N LYS A 272 13.60 -15.99 11.67
CA LYS A 272 14.94 -16.14 11.07
C LYS A 272 15.32 -14.96 10.18
N GLN A 273 14.89 -13.76 10.55
CA GLN A 273 15.23 -12.53 9.86
C GLN A 273 16.74 -12.27 9.87
N ARG A 274 17.27 -11.73 8.76
CA ARG A 274 18.67 -11.35 8.62
C ARG A 274 18.78 -9.84 8.41
N PHE A 275 19.88 -9.28 8.92
CA PHE A 275 20.28 -7.91 8.65
C PHE A 275 21.77 -7.92 8.27
N ASP A 276 22.05 -7.60 7.00
CA ASP A 276 23.39 -7.65 6.43
C ASP A 276 24.06 -6.27 6.47
N GLN A 277 25.36 -6.23 6.82
CA GLN A 277 26.13 -5.00 6.95
C GLN A 277 26.19 -4.22 5.63
N GLN A 278 26.44 -4.90 4.50
CA GLN A 278 26.58 -4.20 3.20
C GLN A 278 25.26 -3.59 2.75
N ILE A 279 24.14 -4.28 3.03
CA ILE A 279 22.80 -3.79 2.68
C ILE A 279 22.44 -2.59 3.57
N PHE A 280 22.75 -2.68 4.87
CA PHE A 280 22.57 -1.58 5.80
C PHE A 280 23.39 -0.35 5.40
N ASP A 281 24.68 -0.51 5.09
CA ASP A 281 25.57 0.58 4.71
C ASP A 281 25.12 1.28 3.42
N LYS A 282 24.73 0.51 2.40
CA LYS A 282 24.19 1.04 1.13
C LYS A 282 22.88 1.81 1.35
N TRP A 283 21.99 1.26 2.18
CA TRP A 283 20.74 1.91 2.51
C TRP A 283 20.99 3.22 3.26
N LEU A 284 21.86 3.21 4.26
CA LEU A 284 22.21 4.38 5.05
C LEU A 284 22.90 5.47 4.20
N GLN A 285 23.84 5.08 3.33
CA GLN A 285 24.46 5.98 2.38
C GLN A 285 23.42 6.65 1.46
N ARG A 286 22.47 5.88 0.96
CA ARG A 286 21.36 6.41 0.13
C ARG A 286 20.50 7.40 0.91
N LYS A 287 20.16 7.11 2.16
CA LYS A 287 19.36 8.00 3.03
C LYS A 287 20.08 9.34 3.26
N ARG A 288 21.36 9.30 3.56
CA ARG A 288 22.19 10.51 3.71
C ARG A 288 22.25 11.32 2.41
N TYR A 289 22.50 10.66 1.29
CA TYR A 289 22.51 11.32 -0.01
C TYR A 289 21.17 12.01 -0.32
N ILE A 290 20.05 11.33 -0.09
CA ILE A 290 18.72 11.92 -0.27
C ILE A 290 18.53 13.14 0.66
N TYR A 291 18.94 13.04 1.90
CA TYR A 291 18.84 14.17 2.85
C TYR A 291 19.71 15.35 2.41
N ASP A 292 20.98 15.12 2.09
CA ASP A 292 21.94 16.16 1.70
C ASP A 292 21.57 16.82 0.35
N SER A 293 20.87 16.09 -0.52
CA SER A 293 20.42 16.62 -1.82
C SER A 293 19.08 17.36 -1.76
N LYS A 294 18.41 17.42 -0.59
CA LYS A 294 17.14 18.15 -0.46
C LYS A 294 17.34 19.64 -0.69
N PRO A 295 16.54 20.27 -1.57
CA PRO A 295 16.59 21.70 -1.77
C PRO A 295 16.34 22.47 -0.47
N GLN A 296 17.09 23.55 -0.28
CA GLN A 296 16.90 24.46 0.86
C GLN A 296 15.92 25.60 0.56
N GLN A 297 15.52 25.73 -0.70
CA GLN A 297 14.59 26.73 -1.21
C GLN A 297 13.59 26.09 -2.18
N GLY A 298 12.59 26.86 -2.57
CA GLY A 298 11.56 26.39 -3.50
C GLY A 298 10.51 25.50 -2.84
N ARG A 299 9.76 24.77 -3.67
CA ARG A 299 8.57 24.02 -3.25
C ARG A 299 8.87 22.97 -2.17
N GLU A 300 9.89 22.16 -2.34
CA GLU A 300 10.22 21.09 -1.38
C GLU A 300 10.61 21.62 0.01
N ALA A 301 11.21 22.80 0.07
CA ALA A 301 11.52 23.45 1.35
C ALA A 301 10.24 23.91 2.07
N VAL A 302 9.29 24.47 1.33
CA VAL A 302 7.98 24.88 1.85
C VAL A 302 7.19 23.65 2.32
N ASP A 303 7.15 22.57 1.54
CA ASP A 303 6.46 21.33 1.92
C ASP A 303 7.02 20.73 3.24
N ARG A 304 8.33 20.83 3.42
CA ARG A 304 8.97 20.40 4.67
C ARG A 304 8.57 21.29 5.85
N GLU A 305 8.52 22.60 5.65
CA GLU A 305 8.08 23.55 6.68
C GLU A 305 6.61 23.31 7.07
N ILE A 306 5.74 23.07 6.09
CA ILE A 306 4.34 22.69 6.31
C ILE A 306 4.26 21.38 7.11
N SER A 307 5.04 20.37 6.72
CA SER A 307 5.06 19.08 7.41
C SER A 307 5.47 19.22 8.87
N GLU A 308 6.51 20.02 9.18
CA GLU A 308 6.97 20.26 10.54
C GLU A 308 6.00 21.14 11.37
N LEU A 309 5.29 22.04 10.72
CA LEU A 309 4.22 22.82 11.36
C LEU A 309 3.04 21.93 11.79
N LEU A 310 2.65 20.99 10.93
CA LEU A 310 1.54 20.07 11.18
C LEU A 310 1.93 18.95 12.15
N ASN A 311 3.18 18.48 12.07
CA ASN A 311 3.75 17.40 12.87
C ASN A 311 5.07 17.87 13.52
N PRO A 312 4.99 18.57 14.65
CA PRO A 312 6.17 19.15 15.30
C PRO A 312 7.25 18.13 15.62
N ILE A 313 8.50 18.56 15.47
CA ILE A 313 9.66 17.76 15.84
C ILE A 313 9.70 17.61 17.37
N THR A 314 9.74 16.37 17.84
CA THR A 314 9.83 15.99 19.25
C THR A 314 10.77 14.80 19.42
N GLU A 315 11.06 14.39 20.65
CA GLU A 315 11.81 13.15 20.89
C GLU A 315 11.10 11.91 20.33
N ALA A 316 9.77 11.91 20.29
CA ALA A 316 8.98 10.81 19.75
C ALA A 316 8.71 10.92 18.24
N ASN A 317 8.96 12.09 17.66
CA ASN A 317 8.89 12.39 16.23
C ASN A 317 10.14 13.19 15.81
N PRO A 318 11.33 12.58 15.82
CA PRO A 318 12.58 13.28 15.51
C PRO A 318 12.68 13.58 14.01
N ARG A 319 13.43 14.65 13.68
CA ARG A 319 13.79 14.91 12.29
C ARG A 319 14.76 13.83 11.79
N GLU A 320 14.47 13.24 10.64
CA GLU A 320 15.41 12.32 9.97
C GLU A 320 16.49 13.11 9.23
N ASP A 321 17.49 13.56 9.96
CA ASP A 321 18.68 14.28 9.49
C ASP A 321 19.95 13.44 9.67
N ASN A 322 21.11 13.99 9.32
CA ASN A 322 22.39 13.29 9.50
C ASN A 322 22.67 12.93 10.96
N ALA A 323 22.27 13.78 11.92
CA ALA A 323 22.43 13.47 13.34
C ALA A 323 21.51 12.31 13.81
N PHE A 324 20.36 12.16 13.17
CA PHE A 324 19.50 11.00 13.36
C PHE A 324 20.13 9.72 12.77
N TYR A 325 20.67 9.83 11.54
CA TYR A 325 21.32 8.71 10.87
C TYR A 325 22.61 8.24 11.58
N ASP A 326 23.35 9.16 12.23
CA ASP A 326 24.56 8.83 13.01
C ASP A 326 24.28 7.92 14.22
N LYS A 327 23.05 7.91 14.71
CA LYS A 327 22.63 7.09 15.86
C LYS A 327 22.21 5.67 15.46
N MET A 328 22.07 5.39 14.18
CA MET A 328 21.63 4.07 13.69
C MET A 328 22.72 3.00 13.88
N LYS A 329 22.34 1.84 14.40
CA LYS A 329 23.24 0.72 14.63
C LYS A 329 22.63 -0.56 14.10
N LEU A 330 23.35 -1.24 13.21
CA LEU A 330 22.95 -2.55 12.70
C LEU A 330 22.71 -3.56 13.83
N SER A 331 23.53 -3.52 14.89
CA SER A 331 23.43 -4.42 16.04
C SER A 331 22.10 -4.35 16.80
N ASP A 332 21.36 -3.24 16.68
CA ASP A 332 20.07 -3.05 17.35
C ASP A 332 18.91 -3.69 16.58
N LEU A 333 19.05 -3.85 15.25
CA LEU A 333 17.96 -4.30 14.37
C LEU A 333 17.37 -5.66 14.76
N PRO A 334 18.19 -6.70 15.05
CA PRO A 334 17.64 -8.00 15.47
C PRO A 334 16.84 -7.92 16.77
N ARG A 335 17.30 -7.12 17.74
CA ARG A 335 16.59 -6.91 19.01
C ARG A 335 15.25 -6.22 18.77
N LEU A 336 15.27 -5.12 18.03
CA LEU A 336 14.06 -4.35 17.71
C LEU A 336 13.05 -5.20 16.92
N TYR A 337 13.52 -5.98 15.96
CA TYR A 337 12.66 -6.92 15.24
C TYR A 337 12.00 -7.95 16.19
N ALA A 338 12.79 -8.51 17.11
CA ALA A 338 12.29 -9.48 18.07
C ALA A 338 11.31 -8.86 19.08
N GLU A 339 11.46 -7.59 19.43
CA GLU A 339 10.50 -6.86 20.28
C GLU A 339 9.12 -6.75 19.62
N HIS A 340 9.03 -6.69 18.28
CA HIS A 340 7.78 -6.60 17.53
C HIS A 340 7.20 -7.98 17.19
N PHE A 341 8.01 -8.89 16.64
CA PHE A 341 7.53 -10.15 16.06
C PHE A 341 8.05 -11.42 16.76
N GLY A 342 8.99 -11.31 17.70
CA GLY A 342 9.69 -12.45 18.30
C GLY A 342 8.92 -13.21 19.39
N ASP A 343 7.79 -12.68 19.88
CA ASP A 343 6.94 -13.34 20.88
C ASP A 343 5.54 -13.62 20.31
N ALA A 344 5.33 -14.84 19.84
CA ALA A 344 4.06 -15.26 19.27
C ALA A 344 2.88 -15.17 20.26
N SER A 345 3.14 -15.17 21.59
CA SER A 345 2.08 -15.00 22.58
C SER A 345 1.37 -13.64 22.48
N GLN A 346 2.03 -12.64 21.90
CA GLN A 346 1.47 -11.32 21.70
C GLN A 346 0.51 -11.24 20.49
N LEU A 347 0.65 -12.19 19.55
CA LEU A 347 -0.10 -12.22 18.31
C LEU A 347 -1.48 -12.86 18.52
N ALA A 348 -2.47 -12.26 17.88
CA ALA A 348 -3.78 -12.87 17.70
C ALA A 348 -4.18 -12.69 16.23
N GLY A 349 -4.77 -13.73 15.64
CA GLY A 349 -5.09 -13.64 14.22
C GLY A 349 -6.17 -14.61 13.78
N CYS A 350 -6.47 -14.59 12.48
CA CYS A 350 -7.41 -15.50 11.86
C CYS A 350 -6.77 -16.23 10.67
N LEU A 351 -7.09 -17.51 10.55
CA LEU A 351 -6.79 -18.37 9.43
C LEU A 351 -8.11 -18.71 8.74
N VAL A 352 -8.28 -18.19 7.54
CA VAL A 352 -9.54 -18.31 6.77
C VAL A 352 -9.28 -18.78 5.35
N GLY A 353 -10.28 -19.35 4.71
CA GLY A 353 -10.19 -19.71 3.30
C GLY A 353 -10.72 -21.11 3.00
N ASP A 354 -10.31 -21.62 1.84
CA ASP A 354 -10.65 -22.97 1.37
C ASP A 354 -9.68 -23.99 1.96
N ILE A 355 -9.79 -24.20 3.26
CA ILE A 355 -8.95 -25.13 4.02
C ILE A 355 -9.80 -25.87 5.05
N SER A 356 -9.64 -27.19 5.15
CA SER A 356 -10.36 -27.98 6.14
C SER A 356 -9.85 -27.72 7.58
N GLU A 357 -10.73 -27.92 8.58
CA GLU A 357 -10.33 -27.75 9.99
C GLU A 357 -9.16 -28.67 10.38
N ALA A 358 -9.12 -29.89 9.84
CA ALA A 358 -8.05 -30.84 10.10
C ALA A 358 -6.71 -30.35 9.55
N GLU A 359 -6.70 -29.84 8.32
CA GLU A 359 -5.51 -29.29 7.68
C GLU A 359 -5.06 -27.98 8.37
N ALA A 360 -5.99 -27.10 8.69
CA ALA A 360 -5.71 -25.89 9.44
C ALA A 360 -5.08 -26.22 10.81
N LYS A 361 -5.59 -27.22 11.53
CA LYS A 361 -4.97 -27.70 12.80
C LYS A 361 -3.54 -28.21 12.58
N ARG A 362 -3.31 -28.97 11.51
CA ARG A 362 -1.98 -29.46 11.14
C ARG A 362 -1.01 -28.28 10.93
N ILE A 363 -1.41 -27.31 10.10
CA ILE A 363 -0.60 -26.14 9.78
C ILE A 363 -0.28 -25.31 11.02
N VAL A 364 -1.28 -24.95 11.83
CA VAL A 364 -1.03 -24.11 13.02
C VAL A 364 -0.16 -24.81 14.07
N THR A 365 -0.29 -26.14 14.21
CA THR A 365 0.55 -26.91 15.16
C THR A 365 1.96 -27.09 14.66
N THR A 366 2.15 -27.26 13.35
CA THR A 366 3.47 -27.46 12.74
C THR A 366 4.29 -26.19 12.73
N TYR A 367 3.69 -25.05 12.32
CA TYR A 367 4.44 -23.82 12.07
C TYR A 367 4.21 -22.74 13.12
N LEU A 368 2.96 -22.38 13.41
CA LEU A 368 2.66 -21.26 14.31
C LEU A 368 2.94 -21.60 15.77
N ALA A 369 2.58 -22.80 16.22
CA ALA A 369 2.87 -23.23 17.58
C ALA A 369 4.35 -23.54 17.84
N ALA A 370 5.16 -23.66 16.77
CA ALA A 370 6.61 -23.81 16.83
C ALA A 370 7.36 -22.47 16.96
N LEU A 371 6.68 -21.33 16.76
CA LEU A 371 7.28 -20.01 16.97
C LEU A 371 7.61 -19.80 18.46
N PRO A 372 8.68 -19.05 18.78
CA PRO A 372 8.95 -18.61 20.14
C PRO A 372 7.74 -17.84 20.72
N GLY A 373 7.45 -18.06 22.00
CA GLY A 373 6.40 -17.31 22.67
C GLY A 373 6.38 -17.60 24.17
N ASN A 374 5.96 -16.59 24.94
CA ASN A 374 5.82 -16.70 26.40
C ASN A 374 4.34 -16.56 26.79
N PRO A 375 3.59 -17.68 26.95
CA PRO A 375 2.16 -17.62 27.27
C PRO A 375 1.86 -16.98 28.64
N LYS A 376 2.87 -16.76 29.48
CA LYS A 376 2.75 -16.08 30.78
C LYS A 376 3.07 -14.58 30.68
N ALA A 377 3.58 -14.09 29.54
CA ALA A 377 3.84 -12.67 29.36
C ALA A 377 2.54 -11.87 29.38
N PRO A 378 2.51 -10.68 29.99
CA PRO A 378 1.37 -9.79 29.87
C PRO A 378 1.21 -9.38 28.39
N ARG A 379 -0.05 -9.23 27.95
CA ARG A 379 -0.32 -8.71 26.61
C ARG A 379 0.24 -7.31 26.48
N ARG A 380 0.90 -7.03 25.37
CA ARG A 380 1.38 -5.69 25.05
C ARG A 380 0.21 -4.72 24.91
N THR A 381 0.49 -3.49 25.26
CA THR A 381 -0.40 -2.36 25.05
C THR A 381 0.37 -1.32 24.23
N TYR A 382 -0.33 -0.33 23.74
CA TYR A 382 0.28 0.81 23.07
C TYR A 382 0.26 2.04 23.98
N THR A 383 1.20 2.95 23.76
CA THR A 383 1.21 4.27 24.38
C THR A 383 0.68 5.27 23.37
N ILE A 384 -0.45 5.91 23.68
CA ILE A 384 -0.98 6.97 22.80
C ILE A 384 -0.01 8.15 22.82
N ARG A 385 0.49 8.51 21.64
CA ARG A 385 1.34 9.67 21.41
C ARG A 385 0.64 10.58 20.42
N ASP A 386 0.36 11.81 20.84
CA ASP A 386 -0.17 12.82 19.92
C ASP A 386 1.02 13.57 19.29
N HIS A 387 1.29 13.27 18.04
CA HIS A 387 2.34 13.90 17.24
C HIS A 387 1.85 15.12 16.47
N SER A 388 0.54 15.38 16.47
CA SER A 388 -0.04 16.50 15.76
C SER A 388 0.23 17.83 16.51
N SER A 389 0.18 18.91 15.77
CA SER A 389 0.25 20.25 16.37
C SER A 389 -0.87 20.45 17.38
N ARG A 390 -0.53 20.99 18.56
CA ARG A 390 -1.49 21.32 19.62
C ARG A 390 -2.37 22.51 19.28
N GLU A 391 -2.00 23.29 18.26
CA GLU A 391 -2.82 24.41 17.79
C GLU A 391 -4.16 23.86 17.21
N ARG A 392 -5.28 24.35 17.71
CA ARG A 392 -6.60 23.98 17.19
C ARG A 392 -6.83 24.53 15.79
N VAL A 393 -6.34 25.73 15.54
CA VAL A 393 -6.45 26.41 14.25
C VAL A 393 -5.07 26.76 13.76
N ILE A 394 -4.68 26.18 12.65
CA ILE A 394 -3.51 26.59 11.89
C ILE A 394 -4.00 27.27 10.62
N GLU A 395 -3.66 28.52 10.44
CA GLU A 395 -3.94 29.27 9.22
C GLU A 395 -2.64 29.95 8.78
N ARG A 396 -2.07 29.49 7.67
CA ARG A 396 -0.77 29.95 7.19
C ARG A 396 -0.79 30.07 5.66
N THR A 397 -0.10 31.12 5.21
CA THR A 397 0.20 31.32 3.78
C THR A 397 1.71 31.29 3.60
N PHE A 398 2.17 30.48 2.68
CA PHE A 398 3.57 30.35 2.28
C PHE A 398 3.76 30.94 0.90
N GLU A 399 4.92 31.54 0.68
CA GLU A 399 5.33 31.98 -0.64
C GLU A 399 6.47 31.10 -1.15
N VAL A 400 6.43 30.74 -2.41
CA VAL A 400 7.40 29.85 -3.04
C VAL A 400 7.90 30.44 -4.35
N ASP A 401 9.23 30.40 -4.53
CA ASP A 401 9.85 30.68 -5.81
C ASP A 401 9.62 29.48 -6.75
N THR A 402 8.74 29.65 -7.71
CA THR A 402 8.37 28.63 -8.68
C THR A 402 8.03 29.26 -10.02
N GLU A 403 8.26 28.53 -11.09
CA GLU A 403 7.82 28.96 -12.41
C GLU A 403 6.29 28.95 -12.50
N GLY A 404 5.71 30.04 -13.00
CA GLY A 404 4.28 30.16 -13.25
C GLY A 404 3.48 30.82 -12.11
N ASP A 405 2.19 30.99 -12.36
CA ASP A 405 1.21 31.59 -11.45
C ASP A 405 0.55 30.50 -10.62
N LEU A 406 1.03 30.30 -9.40
CA LEU A 406 0.57 29.26 -8.48
C LEU A 406 -0.19 29.86 -7.30
N GLY A 407 -1.38 29.33 -7.08
CA GLY A 407 -2.10 29.38 -5.83
C GLY A 407 -2.57 27.97 -5.48
N GLU A 408 -2.17 27.43 -4.35
CA GLU A 408 -2.61 26.12 -3.86
C GLU A 408 -3.28 26.30 -2.52
N VAL A 409 -4.43 25.66 -2.34
CA VAL A 409 -5.24 25.75 -1.13
C VAL A 409 -5.48 24.34 -0.61
N GLU A 410 -5.11 24.12 0.66
CA GLU A 410 -5.43 22.90 1.41
C GLU A 410 -6.19 23.29 2.66
N LEU A 411 -7.40 22.77 2.80
CA LEU A 411 -8.27 22.95 3.97
C LEU A 411 -8.52 21.60 4.61
N SER A 412 -8.24 21.46 5.90
CA SER A 412 -8.51 20.22 6.63
C SER A 412 -9.31 20.52 7.90
N PHE A 413 -10.39 19.78 8.10
CA PHE A 413 -11.25 19.83 9.29
C PHE A 413 -11.10 18.52 10.05
N LEU A 414 -10.79 18.59 11.33
CA LEU A 414 -10.40 17.46 12.15
C LEU A 414 -11.38 17.24 13.29
N GLY A 415 -11.77 15.99 13.54
CA GLY A 415 -12.56 15.54 14.68
C GLY A 415 -11.83 14.48 15.50
N ASP A 416 -12.09 14.42 16.81
CA ASP A 416 -11.47 13.48 17.74
C ASP A 416 -12.49 12.59 18.48
N LYS A 417 -13.73 12.55 18.00
CA LYS A 417 -14.81 11.76 18.61
C LYS A 417 -15.15 10.55 17.75
N LYS A 418 -15.52 9.46 18.42
CA LYS A 418 -16.08 8.29 17.73
C LYS A 418 -17.35 8.67 16.99
N LEU A 419 -17.44 8.22 15.75
CA LEU A 419 -18.63 8.35 14.93
C LEU A 419 -19.52 7.11 15.12
N THR A 420 -20.82 7.34 15.13
CA THR A 420 -21.83 6.29 15.00
C THR A 420 -21.82 5.70 13.60
N ASP A 421 -22.41 4.52 13.37
CA ASP A 421 -22.53 3.93 12.03
C ASP A 421 -23.22 4.89 11.06
N ARG A 422 -24.28 5.56 11.49
CA ARG A 422 -24.98 6.59 10.71
C ARG A 422 -24.05 7.75 10.30
N GLU A 423 -23.24 8.24 11.22
CA GLU A 423 -22.28 9.31 10.96
C GLU A 423 -21.15 8.85 10.03
N ARG A 424 -20.72 7.57 10.12
CA ARG A 424 -19.70 7.01 9.20
C ARG A 424 -20.23 6.92 7.76
N ILE A 425 -21.46 6.46 7.60
CA ILE A 425 -22.11 6.45 6.28
C ILE A 425 -22.30 7.89 5.77
N ALA A 426 -22.74 8.80 6.63
CA ALA A 426 -22.88 10.20 6.27
C ALA A 426 -21.54 10.83 5.86
N LEU A 427 -20.42 10.42 6.46
CA LEU A 427 -19.06 10.86 6.07
C LEU A 427 -18.69 10.35 4.65
N GLY A 428 -19.00 9.09 4.35
CA GLY A 428 -18.81 8.52 3.01
C GLY A 428 -19.67 9.21 1.94
N LEU A 429 -20.88 9.65 2.27
CA LEU A 429 -21.75 10.43 1.37
C LEU A 429 -21.30 11.89 1.24
N LEU A 430 -20.70 12.46 2.29
CA LEU A 430 -20.23 13.86 2.30
C LEU A 430 -19.12 14.09 1.28
N GLU A 431 -18.20 13.14 1.11
CA GLU A 431 -17.07 13.25 0.19
C GLU A 431 -17.51 13.48 -1.27
N PRO A 432 -18.28 12.58 -1.91
CA PRO A 432 -18.72 12.79 -3.30
C PRO A 432 -19.69 13.96 -3.44
N LEU A 433 -20.50 14.27 -2.41
CA LEU A 433 -21.38 15.44 -2.43
C LEU A 433 -20.59 16.74 -2.48
N LEU A 434 -19.58 16.88 -1.61
CA LEU A 434 -18.69 18.03 -1.63
C LEU A 434 -17.85 18.09 -2.89
N GLN A 435 -17.34 16.96 -3.37
CA GLN A 435 -16.57 16.87 -4.60
C GLN A 435 -17.37 17.44 -5.78
N ASN A 436 -18.62 17.02 -5.96
CA ASN A 436 -19.50 17.48 -7.02
C ASN A 436 -19.85 18.97 -6.86
N ARG A 437 -20.26 19.39 -5.65
CA ARG A 437 -20.66 20.78 -5.39
C ARG A 437 -19.50 21.76 -5.62
N LEU A 438 -18.31 21.43 -5.11
CA LEU A 438 -17.12 22.28 -5.29
C LEU A 438 -16.67 22.31 -6.75
N PHE A 439 -16.78 21.18 -7.45
CA PHE A 439 -16.49 21.13 -8.87
C PHE A 439 -17.40 22.08 -9.66
N ASP A 440 -18.71 21.98 -9.45
CA ASP A 440 -19.69 22.84 -10.14
C ASP A 440 -19.50 24.33 -9.80
N GLU A 441 -19.25 24.67 -8.54
CA GLU A 441 -19.12 26.06 -8.12
C GLU A 441 -17.76 26.67 -8.48
N LEU A 442 -16.65 26.02 -8.12
CA LEU A 442 -15.32 26.63 -8.25
C LEU A 442 -14.71 26.43 -9.65
N ARG A 443 -15.01 25.30 -10.32
CA ARG A 443 -14.49 25.02 -11.65
C ARG A 443 -15.43 25.51 -12.73
N GLU A 444 -16.68 25.06 -12.75
CA GLU A 444 -17.59 25.35 -13.89
C GLU A 444 -18.11 26.79 -13.84
N LYS A 445 -18.54 27.28 -12.68
CA LYS A 445 -19.11 28.63 -12.59
C LYS A 445 -18.04 29.72 -12.49
N GLU A 446 -17.03 29.53 -11.61
CA GLU A 446 -16.02 30.59 -11.40
C GLU A 446 -14.78 30.41 -12.27
N GLN A 447 -14.64 29.29 -12.97
CA GLN A 447 -13.45 28.94 -13.78
C GLN A 447 -12.17 29.21 -13.00
N GLY A 448 -12.22 28.89 -11.71
CA GLY A 448 -11.20 29.25 -10.73
C GLY A 448 -10.11 28.21 -10.56
N THR A 449 -10.40 26.96 -10.84
CA THR A 449 -9.47 25.83 -10.68
C THR A 449 -9.69 24.79 -11.76
N TYR A 450 -8.66 23.98 -12.03
CA TYR A 450 -8.75 22.84 -12.95
C TYR A 450 -9.19 21.55 -12.24
N SER A 451 -8.69 21.31 -11.06
CA SER A 451 -8.94 20.09 -10.29
C SER A 451 -9.19 20.40 -8.82
N ILE A 452 -10.13 19.67 -8.25
CA ILE A 452 -10.46 19.74 -6.83
C ILE A 452 -10.43 18.30 -6.31
N ALA A 453 -9.84 18.09 -5.15
CA ALA A 453 -9.84 16.82 -4.43
C ALA A 453 -10.48 17.01 -3.07
N VAL A 454 -11.50 16.22 -2.79
CA VAL A 454 -12.10 16.09 -1.46
C VAL A 454 -11.80 14.69 -0.95
N LYS A 455 -11.33 14.57 0.30
CA LYS A 455 -11.08 13.28 0.94
C LYS A 455 -11.58 13.28 2.37
N THR A 456 -12.17 12.18 2.77
CA THR A 456 -12.54 11.93 4.14
C THR A 456 -11.81 10.71 4.67
N ASN A 457 -11.41 10.74 5.95
CA ASN A 457 -10.85 9.59 6.63
C ASN A 457 -11.46 9.47 8.02
N TYR A 458 -11.59 8.23 8.48
CA TYR A 458 -12.06 7.92 9.84
C TYR A 458 -11.29 6.73 10.39
N THR A 459 -10.90 6.83 11.66
CA THR A 459 -10.42 5.72 12.47
C THR A 459 -11.02 5.86 13.87
N ASP A 460 -11.26 4.75 14.57
CA ASP A 460 -11.78 4.72 15.94
C ASP A 460 -10.89 3.98 16.93
N ASP A 461 -9.87 3.28 16.46
CA ASP A 461 -8.91 2.53 17.27
C ASP A 461 -7.47 2.81 16.83
N PRO A 462 -6.54 3.07 17.76
CA PRO A 462 -6.72 3.23 19.22
C PRO A 462 -7.27 4.62 19.63
N VAL A 463 -7.27 5.58 18.73
CA VAL A 463 -7.74 6.95 18.94
C VAL A 463 -8.74 7.31 17.86
N ALA A 464 -9.89 7.78 18.27
CA ALA A 464 -10.87 8.27 17.30
C ALA A 464 -10.33 9.49 16.58
N SER A 465 -10.35 9.45 15.26
CA SER A 465 -9.94 10.54 14.39
C SER A 465 -10.81 10.60 13.15
N THR A 466 -11.26 11.79 12.82
CA THR A 466 -11.98 12.08 11.57
C THR A 466 -11.27 13.22 10.88
N SER A 467 -11.11 13.14 9.56
CA SER A 467 -10.66 14.27 8.76
C SER A 467 -11.50 14.45 7.51
N LEU A 468 -11.75 15.69 7.17
CA LEU A 468 -12.24 16.14 5.85
C LEU A 468 -11.17 17.06 5.29
N SER A 469 -10.59 16.70 4.15
CA SER A 469 -9.57 17.50 3.47
C SER A 469 -10.08 17.92 2.09
N ILE A 470 -9.85 19.18 1.74
CA ILE A 470 -10.18 19.79 0.46
C ILE A 470 -8.92 20.43 -0.09
N HIS A 471 -8.53 20.04 -1.29
CA HIS A 471 -7.33 20.53 -1.94
C HIS A 471 -7.65 20.96 -3.38
N PHE A 472 -7.11 22.10 -3.79
CA PHE A 472 -7.17 22.55 -5.19
C PHE A 472 -6.01 23.49 -5.54
N ILE A 473 -5.70 23.51 -6.84
CA ILE A 473 -4.68 24.40 -7.42
C ILE A 473 -5.39 25.46 -8.28
N THR A 474 -4.95 26.70 -8.15
CA THR A 474 -5.48 27.88 -8.83
C THR A 474 -4.37 28.88 -9.14
N SER A 475 -4.71 30.09 -9.56
CA SER A 475 -3.76 31.20 -9.66
C SER A 475 -3.52 31.86 -8.29
N ARG A 476 -2.37 32.50 -8.12
CA ARG A 476 -2.05 33.30 -6.93
C ARG A 476 -3.18 34.26 -6.56
N ALA A 477 -3.72 34.97 -7.57
CA ALA A 477 -4.72 36.01 -7.38
C ALA A 477 -6.08 35.47 -6.92
N LYS A 478 -6.44 34.24 -7.34
CA LYS A 478 -7.73 33.63 -7.01
C LYS A 478 -7.73 32.82 -5.70
N ALA A 479 -6.58 32.47 -5.15
CA ALA A 479 -6.48 31.54 -4.02
C ALA A 479 -7.32 31.97 -2.80
N ASP A 480 -7.23 33.22 -2.35
CA ASP A 480 -7.98 33.69 -1.18
C ASP A 480 -9.49 33.76 -1.47
N HIS A 481 -9.88 34.18 -2.67
CA HIS A 481 -11.28 34.25 -3.08
C HIS A 481 -11.90 32.84 -3.10
N LEU A 482 -11.24 31.87 -3.73
CA LEU A 482 -11.76 30.51 -3.82
C LEU A 482 -11.74 29.79 -2.45
N LYS A 483 -10.76 30.09 -1.59
CA LYS A 483 -10.78 29.67 -0.19
C LYS A 483 -12.03 30.17 0.52
N ALA A 484 -12.34 31.46 0.42
CA ALA A 484 -13.53 32.06 1.04
C ALA A 484 -14.83 31.45 0.49
N ARG A 485 -14.88 31.25 -0.86
CA ARG A 485 -16.02 30.62 -1.53
C ARG A 485 -16.24 29.18 -1.06
N THR A 486 -15.15 28.42 -0.87
CA THR A 486 -15.23 27.05 -0.30
C THR A 486 -15.88 27.08 1.07
N TYR A 487 -15.50 28.00 1.95
CA TYR A 487 -16.15 28.14 3.26
C TYR A 487 -17.64 28.50 3.18
N GLU A 488 -18.05 29.33 2.24
CA GLU A 488 -19.47 29.62 2.03
C GLU A 488 -20.25 28.36 1.65
N ILE A 489 -19.70 27.56 0.73
CA ILE A 489 -20.30 26.29 0.30
C ILE A 489 -20.41 25.31 1.49
N LEU A 490 -19.35 25.14 2.25
CA LEU A 490 -19.36 24.28 3.45
C LEU A 490 -20.44 24.70 4.46
N ARG A 491 -20.52 26.01 4.73
CA ARG A 491 -21.55 26.56 5.64
C ARG A 491 -22.98 26.36 5.10
N SER A 492 -23.18 26.48 3.80
CA SER A 492 -24.50 26.27 3.19
C SER A 492 -24.96 24.83 3.33
N ILE A 493 -24.06 23.85 3.08
CA ILE A 493 -24.33 22.42 3.25
C ILE A 493 -24.58 22.11 4.74
N ALA A 494 -23.75 22.64 5.64
CA ALA A 494 -23.93 22.47 7.10
C ALA A 494 -25.24 23.07 7.62
N ALA A 495 -25.79 24.08 6.95
CA ALA A 495 -27.09 24.68 7.22
C ALA A 495 -28.29 23.89 6.61
N GLY A 496 -28.03 22.75 5.97
CA GLY A 496 -29.08 21.89 5.39
C GLY A 496 -29.46 22.27 3.95
N GLN A 497 -28.69 23.14 3.29
CA GLN A 497 -28.97 23.55 1.92
C GLN A 497 -28.37 22.53 0.93
N ILE A 498 -28.94 21.33 0.93
CA ILE A 498 -28.63 20.24 -0.01
C ILE A 498 -29.87 20.02 -0.87
N ASP A 499 -29.72 20.19 -2.19
CA ASP A 499 -30.80 19.90 -3.12
C ASP A 499 -31.10 18.39 -3.16
N ARG A 500 -32.38 18.05 -3.37
CA ARG A 500 -32.83 16.67 -3.39
C ARG A 500 -32.16 15.83 -4.49
N ASP A 501 -32.00 16.41 -5.66
CA ASP A 501 -31.43 15.69 -6.80
C ASP A 501 -29.91 15.60 -6.68
N GLU A 502 -29.25 16.59 -6.11
CA GLU A 502 -27.86 16.55 -5.71
C GLU A 502 -27.59 15.41 -4.72
N TYR A 503 -28.39 15.31 -3.67
CA TYR A 503 -28.26 14.22 -2.70
C TYR A 503 -28.47 12.85 -3.34
N LYS A 504 -29.48 12.70 -4.19
CA LYS A 504 -29.75 11.43 -4.90
C LYS A 504 -28.59 10.98 -5.78
N LYS A 505 -27.89 11.91 -6.44
CA LYS A 505 -26.74 11.58 -7.30
C LYS A 505 -25.63 10.83 -6.56
N VAL A 506 -25.46 11.08 -5.26
CA VAL A 506 -24.43 10.42 -4.43
C VAL A 506 -24.99 9.27 -3.60
N HIS A 507 -26.24 9.37 -3.16
CA HIS A 507 -26.88 8.39 -2.28
C HIS A 507 -27.29 7.11 -3.04
N ILE A 508 -27.94 7.25 -4.22
CA ILE A 508 -28.42 6.10 -4.99
C ILE A 508 -27.30 5.14 -5.37
N PRO A 509 -26.15 5.58 -5.92
CA PRO A 509 -25.05 4.66 -6.20
C PRO A 509 -24.59 3.85 -4.99
N GLN A 510 -24.42 4.49 -3.84
CA GLN A 510 -24.00 3.79 -2.62
C GLN A 510 -25.05 2.81 -2.09
N VAL A 511 -26.36 3.11 -2.24
CA VAL A 511 -27.42 2.14 -1.93
C VAL A 511 -27.35 0.93 -2.86
N LEU A 512 -27.15 1.16 -4.16
CA LEU A 512 -27.02 0.08 -5.14
C LEU A 512 -25.77 -0.77 -4.92
N ASP A 513 -24.66 -0.14 -4.52
CA ASP A 513 -23.43 -0.84 -4.17
C ASP A 513 -23.64 -1.71 -2.92
N GLU A 514 -24.29 -1.19 -1.87
CA GLU A 514 -24.64 -1.98 -0.66
C GLU A 514 -25.57 -3.16 -1.01
N GLU A 515 -26.56 -2.94 -1.87
CA GLU A 515 -27.46 -4.01 -2.33
C GLU A 515 -26.74 -5.06 -3.18
N ALA A 516 -25.79 -4.64 -4.03
CA ALA A 516 -24.97 -5.53 -4.83
C ALA A 516 -24.05 -6.38 -3.96
N GLU A 517 -23.36 -5.78 -2.99
CA GLU A 517 -22.53 -6.47 -2.00
C GLU A 517 -23.36 -7.48 -1.19
N ALA A 518 -24.55 -7.08 -0.74
CA ALA A 518 -25.45 -7.96 -0.02
C ALA A 518 -25.92 -9.14 -0.88
N LYS A 519 -26.20 -8.91 -2.16
CA LYS A 519 -26.58 -9.95 -3.11
C LYS A 519 -25.44 -10.92 -3.41
N GLU A 520 -24.22 -10.40 -3.55
CA GLU A 520 -23.02 -11.22 -3.77
C GLU A 520 -22.70 -12.08 -2.54
N ALA A 521 -22.84 -11.52 -1.35
CA ALA A 521 -22.70 -12.24 -0.09
C ALA A 521 -23.79 -13.34 0.08
N GLY A 522 -24.95 -13.20 -0.59
CA GLY A 522 -26.08 -14.11 -0.46
C GLY A 522 -26.63 -14.13 0.97
N ASP A 523 -26.78 -15.34 1.58
CA ASP A 523 -27.20 -15.48 2.98
C ASP A 523 -26.07 -15.20 4.00
N GLY A 524 -24.86 -14.80 3.52
CA GLY A 524 -23.67 -14.56 4.32
C GLY A 524 -23.27 -13.07 4.38
N MET A 525 -22.01 -12.86 4.68
CA MET A 525 -21.34 -11.56 4.67
C MET A 525 -20.14 -11.62 3.73
N GLY A 526 -19.78 -10.52 3.09
CA GLY A 526 -18.60 -10.45 2.24
C GLY A 526 -17.29 -10.73 3.01
N LEU A 527 -16.25 -11.13 2.30
CA LEU A 527 -14.95 -11.48 2.89
C LEU A 527 -14.41 -10.40 3.81
N GLY A 528 -14.45 -9.13 3.40
CA GLY A 528 -13.96 -8.01 4.19
C GLY A 528 -14.69 -7.88 5.53
N VAL A 529 -16.00 -8.11 5.54
CA VAL A 529 -16.82 -8.08 6.76
C VAL A 529 -16.45 -9.24 7.70
N TRP A 530 -16.30 -10.45 7.16
CA TRP A 530 -15.84 -11.59 7.96
C TRP A 530 -14.49 -11.32 8.60
N ILE A 531 -13.52 -10.83 7.84
CA ILE A 531 -12.18 -10.48 8.35
C ILE A 531 -12.28 -9.44 9.47
N ALA A 532 -13.06 -8.37 9.28
CA ALA A 532 -13.23 -7.34 10.29
C ALA A 532 -13.84 -7.88 11.60
N LEU A 533 -14.87 -8.73 11.51
CA LEU A 533 -15.52 -9.36 12.65
C LEU A 533 -14.58 -10.32 13.40
N LEU A 534 -13.82 -11.13 12.67
CA LEU A 534 -12.86 -12.08 13.25
C LEU A 534 -11.70 -11.35 13.93
N ASN A 535 -11.18 -10.28 13.33
CA ASN A 535 -10.13 -9.45 13.94
C ASN A 535 -10.64 -8.73 15.20
N ALA A 536 -11.84 -8.14 15.14
CA ALA A 536 -12.46 -7.51 16.31
C ALA A 536 -12.65 -8.52 17.47
N TYR A 537 -13.05 -9.76 17.15
CA TYR A 537 -13.10 -10.83 18.15
C TYR A 537 -11.70 -11.21 18.67
N ALA A 538 -10.71 -11.32 17.78
CA ALA A 538 -9.34 -11.65 18.16
C ALA A 538 -8.75 -10.66 19.17
N GLU A 539 -9.07 -9.37 19.00
CA GLU A 539 -8.64 -8.29 19.89
C GLU A 539 -9.39 -8.23 21.21
N THR A 540 -10.72 -8.36 21.17
CA THR A 540 -11.59 -8.10 22.31
C THR A 540 -12.01 -9.36 23.08
N GLY A 541 -11.98 -10.53 22.43
CA GLY A 541 -12.55 -11.78 22.92
C GLY A 541 -14.08 -11.79 23.00
N LYS A 542 -14.74 -10.76 22.44
CA LYS A 542 -16.20 -10.59 22.45
C LYS A 542 -16.75 -10.83 21.05
N ALA A 543 -17.63 -11.82 20.91
CA ALA A 543 -18.31 -12.06 19.66
C ALA A 543 -19.35 -10.97 19.40
N PRO A 544 -19.40 -10.40 18.19
CA PRO A 544 -20.42 -9.41 17.82
C PRO A 544 -21.81 -10.07 17.75
N ASP A 545 -22.84 -9.26 17.97
CA ASP A 545 -24.23 -9.64 17.75
C ASP A 545 -24.57 -9.44 16.26
N LEU A 546 -24.48 -10.52 15.49
CA LEU A 546 -24.73 -10.46 14.04
C LEU A 546 -26.18 -10.15 13.68
N SER A 547 -27.14 -10.36 14.59
CA SER A 547 -28.54 -10.06 14.33
C SER A 547 -28.82 -8.56 14.14
N LYS A 548 -27.86 -7.72 14.56
CA LYS A 548 -27.91 -6.24 14.44
C LYS A 548 -27.06 -5.70 13.30
N LYS A 549 -26.44 -6.58 12.51
CA LYS A 549 -25.53 -6.17 11.44
C LYS A 549 -26.16 -6.37 10.07
N THR A 550 -25.96 -5.41 9.17
CA THR A 550 -26.24 -5.54 7.75
C THR A 550 -25.21 -6.48 7.08
N ALA A 551 -25.40 -6.82 5.82
CA ALA A 551 -24.42 -7.57 5.04
C ALA A 551 -23.05 -6.85 4.96
N THR A 552 -23.04 -5.52 5.07
CA THR A 552 -21.85 -4.67 5.14
C THR A 552 -21.27 -4.54 6.57
N GLY A 553 -21.81 -5.27 7.54
CA GLY A 553 -21.32 -5.28 8.93
C GLY A 553 -21.71 -4.06 9.77
N GLN A 554 -22.54 -3.18 9.28
CA GLN A 554 -23.01 -1.96 9.95
C GLN A 554 -24.37 -2.19 10.66
N GLU A 555 -24.75 -1.32 11.59
CA GLU A 555 -26.06 -1.39 12.27
C GLU A 555 -27.15 -0.58 11.54
N VAL A 556 -26.76 0.23 10.55
CA VAL A 556 -27.64 1.13 9.79
C VAL A 556 -27.39 0.89 8.30
N LYS A 557 -28.44 0.87 7.49
CA LYS A 557 -28.33 0.79 6.03
C LYS A 557 -28.03 2.16 5.42
N VAL A 558 -27.34 2.16 4.29
CA VAL A 558 -27.10 3.40 3.53
C VAL A 558 -28.42 4.07 3.17
N SER A 559 -29.45 3.31 2.80
CA SER A 559 -30.80 3.82 2.46
C SER A 559 -31.52 4.56 3.60
N GLU A 560 -31.08 4.39 4.85
CA GLU A 560 -31.66 5.04 6.04
C GLU A 560 -30.99 6.39 6.39
N VAL A 561 -29.86 6.68 5.73
CA VAL A 561 -29.12 7.94 5.96
C VAL A 561 -29.71 9.04 5.07
N THR A 562 -29.85 10.22 5.61
CA THR A 562 -30.52 11.36 4.96
C THR A 562 -29.56 12.51 4.68
N ALA A 563 -29.95 13.43 3.81
CA ALA A 563 -29.23 14.68 3.58
C ALA A 563 -29.02 15.49 4.89
N GLN A 564 -30.00 15.40 5.83
CA GLN A 564 -29.88 16.05 7.13
C GLN A 564 -28.77 15.43 8.00
N ASP A 565 -28.55 14.11 7.90
CA ASP A 565 -27.45 13.44 8.62
C ASP A 565 -26.10 13.94 8.10
N VAL A 566 -25.95 14.08 6.77
CA VAL A 566 -24.76 14.63 6.13
C VAL A 566 -24.50 16.09 6.57
N SER A 567 -25.55 16.93 6.54
CA SER A 567 -25.44 18.33 7.00
C SER A 567 -25.05 18.43 8.47
N SER A 568 -25.66 17.58 9.31
CA SER A 568 -25.39 17.56 10.76
C SER A 568 -23.97 17.14 11.09
N LEU A 569 -23.43 16.14 10.35
CA LEU A 569 -22.05 15.72 10.50
C LEU A 569 -21.07 16.82 10.07
N LEU A 570 -21.30 17.44 8.90
CA LEU A 570 -20.44 18.54 8.45
C LEU A 570 -20.47 19.70 9.44
N LYS A 571 -21.65 20.07 9.93
CA LYS A 571 -21.79 21.09 10.99
C LYS A 571 -20.97 20.74 12.21
N LYS A 572 -21.05 19.49 12.68
CA LYS A 572 -20.29 19.00 13.83
C LYS A 572 -18.78 19.16 13.61
N LEU A 573 -18.25 18.78 12.42
CA LEU A 573 -16.83 18.92 12.07
C LEU A 573 -16.39 20.40 12.04
N LEU A 574 -17.20 21.27 11.47
CA LEU A 574 -16.91 22.72 11.45
C LEU A 574 -16.95 23.35 12.86
N ASP A 575 -17.91 22.95 13.69
CA ASP A 575 -18.10 23.47 15.05
C ASP A 575 -17.03 22.97 16.04
N GLU A 576 -16.39 21.81 15.81
CA GLU A 576 -15.27 21.32 16.61
C GLU A 576 -14.05 22.27 16.57
N GLY A 577 -13.95 23.09 15.53
CA GLY A 577 -12.99 24.19 15.44
C GLY A 577 -11.52 23.74 15.36
N LYS A 578 -11.24 22.48 15.05
CA LYS A 578 -9.91 22.00 14.70
C LYS A 578 -9.75 22.05 13.18
N ARG A 579 -8.93 22.96 12.69
CA ARG A 579 -8.75 23.12 11.24
C ARG A 579 -7.32 23.47 10.87
N ARG A 580 -6.99 23.16 9.62
CA ARG A 580 -5.72 23.48 8.96
C ARG A 580 -6.04 24.15 7.64
N ASP A 581 -5.70 25.42 7.52
CA ASP A 581 -5.86 26.24 6.33
C ASP A 581 -4.46 26.58 5.82
N ILE A 582 -3.97 25.83 4.87
CA ILE A 582 -2.66 26.05 4.27
C ILE A 582 -2.85 26.60 2.86
N VAL A 583 -2.22 27.73 2.59
CA VAL A 583 -2.19 28.35 1.25
C VAL A 583 -0.74 28.49 0.82
N VAL A 584 -0.41 27.99 -0.37
CA VAL A 584 0.91 28.18 -0.98
C VAL A 584 0.73 29.03 -2.23
N LYS A 585 1.51 30.09 -2.36
CA LYS A 585 1.44 31.02 -3.51
C LYS A 585 2.82 31.17 -4.14
N SER A 586 2.86 31.28 -5.46
CA SER A 586 4.07 31.78 -6.13
C SER A 586 4.45 33.16 -5.60
N LEU A 587 5.74 33.52 -5.66
CA LEU A 587 6.16 34.89 -5.36
C LEU A 587 5.39 35.90 -6.23
N ALA A 588 5.11 37.07 -5.69
CA ALA A 588 4.53 38.13 -6.49
C ALA A 588 5.49 38.48 -7.65
N PRO A 589 4.98 38.65 -8.90
CA PRO A 589 5.83 39.15 -9.97
C PRO A 589 6.46 40.46 -9.53
N GLU A 590 7.79 40.57 -9.62
CA GLU A 590 8.45 41.84 -9.41
C GLU A 590 7.83 42.88 -10.33
N ALA A 591 7.42 44.01 -9.76
CA ALA A 591 6.94 45.13 -10.55
C ALA A 591 8.09 45.56 -11.47
N LYS A 592 8.04 45.19 -12.75
CA LYS A 592 8.97 45.74 -13.75
C LYS A 592 8.81 47.23 -13.75
N THR A 593 9.67 47.96 -13.02
CA THR A 593 9.83 49.39 -13.20
C THR A 593 10.44 49.60 -14.58
N TRP A 594 9.61 49.93 -15.52
CA TRP A 594 10.08 50.46 -16.79
C TRP A 594 10.66 51.86 -16.48
N GLU A 595 11.96 51.95 -16.32
CA GLU A 595 12.64 53.25 -16.42
C GLU A 595 12.49 53.74 -17.88
N HIS A 596 11.78 54.85 -18.06
CA HIS A 596 11.62 55.58 -19.34
C HIS A 596 12.87 56.37 -19.67
#